data_0c8293d9e559213ae71074137231c132
#
_entry.id   0c8293d9e559213ae71074137231c132
#
_cell.length_a   1.000
_cell.length_b   1.000
_cell.length_c   1.000
_cell.angle_alpha   90.00
_cell.angle_beta   90.00
_cell.angle_gamma   90.00
#
_symmetry.space_group_name_H-M   'P 1'
#
loop_
_entity.id
_entity.type
_entity.pdbx_description
1 polymer ?
#
loop_
_entity_poly.entity_id
_entity_poly.type
_entity_poly.pdbx_seq_one_letter_code
_entity_poly.pdbx_strand_id
1 'polypeptide(L)'
;MKKYVGFLFFVLLLFMVSACSNSEDIKLSKTEVMITNNKDLVGESTKTIEEGKSQTIVPTALYYTFTVKNNSNKSISNADLNKIKLKVKPNQELVSVVEDTVGSNIYNVNKNRLGWGQGIEEIPANGTGKFNIYYNLGADKQDNKLPSIPTKKELKRIKENALKATLVVSKDGEEIAHFNLNKN
;
A
#
# COMPACT_ATOMS: atom_id res chain seq x y z
N MET A 1 24.34 -49.15 16.58
CA MET A 1 24.30 -47.66 16.52
C MET A 1 24.06 -47.05 15.11
N LYS A 2 24.36 -47.76 13.99
CA LYS A 2 24.19 -47.22 12.61
C LYS A 2 22.73 -47.15 12.13
N LYS A 3 21.78 -47.87 12.71
CA LYS A 3 20.36 -47.89 12.27
C LYS A 3 19.52 -46.70 12.74
N TYR A 4 19.91 -46.01 13.81
CA TYR A 4 19.16 -44.86 14.34
C TYR A 4 19.54 -43.51 13.68
N VAL A 5 20.71 -43.43 13.08
CA VAL A 5 21.17 -42.19 12.37
C VAL A 5 20.34 -41.96 11.12
N GLY A 6 19.97 -43.04 10.38
CA GLY A 6 19.11 -42.90 9.19
C GLY A 6 17.67 -42.49 9.51
N PHE A 7 17.14 -42.92 10.65
CA PHE A 7 15.78 -42.56 11.09
C PHE A 7 15.72 -41.08 11.54
N LEU A 8 16.74 -40.61 12.24
CA LEU A 8 16.82 -39.20 12.67
C LEU A 8 16.94 -38.24 11.50
N PHE A 9 17.66 -38.63 10.45
CA PHE A 9 17.81 -37.83 9.22
C PHE A 9 16.50 -37.76 8.42
N PHE A 10 15.72 -38.84 8.40
CA PHE A 10 14.42 -38.88 7.72
C PHE A 10 13.35 -38.05 8.44
N VAL A 11 13.37 -38.00 9.78
CA VAL A 11 12.47 -37.14 10.57
C VAL A 11 12.83 -35.64 10.39
N LEU A 12 14.11 -35.32 10.26
CA LEU A 12 14.55 -33.94 10.03
C LEU A 12 14.13 -33.39 8.65
N LEU A 13 14.05 -34.27 7.64
CA LEU A 13 13.61 -33.93 6.27
C LEU A 13 12.10 -33.64 6.19
N LEU A 14 11.30 -34.17 7.11
CA LEU A 14 9.84 -33.95 7.14
C LEU A 14 9.45 -32.57 7.68
N PHE A 15 10.34 -31.86 8.37
CA PHE A 15 10.07 -30.50 8.89
C PHE A 15 10.38 -29.37 7.88
N MET A 16 10.94 -29.68 6.72
CA MET A 16 11.29 -28.66 5.70
C MET A 16 10.15 -28.35 4.70
N VAL A 17 8.97 -28.94 4.84
CA VAL A 17 7.88 -28.79 3.85
C VAL A 17 6.74 -27.88 4.33
N SER A 18 6.91 -27.11 5.41
CA SER A 18 5.82 -26.30 5.97
C SER A 18 5.97 -24.79 5.75
N ALA A 19 6.64 -24.35 4.70
CA ALA A 19 6.78 -22.93 4.36
C ALA A 19 6.28 -22.59 2.94
N CYS A 20 5.22 -23.25 2.48
CA CYS A 20 4.38 -22.73 1.41
C CYS A 20 3.19 -22.03 2.04
N SER A 21 3.37 -20.76 2.42
CA SER A 21 2.22 -19.92 2.74
C SER A 21 1.36 -19.81 1.49
N ASN A 22 0.04 -19.91 1.65
CA ASN A 22 -1.01 -19.86 0.63
C ASN A 22 -1.04 -18.54 -0.18
N SER A 23 0.07 -18.18 -0.85
CA SER A 23 0.13 -17.04 -1.75
C SER A 23 -0.50 -17.32 -3.14
N GLU A 24 -0.99 -18.54 -3.38
CA GLU A 24 -1.56 -18.92 -4.67
C GLU A 24 -2.97 -18.37 -4.91
N ASP A 25 -3.72 -18.08 -3.85
CA ASP A 25 -5.11 -17.64 -3.95
C ASP A 25 -5.26 -16.17 -4.33
N ILE A 26 -4.26 -15.33 -4.04
CA ILE A 26 -4.29 -13.90 -4.34
C ILE A 26 -3.08 -13.53 -5.20
N LYS A 27 -3.33 -12.91 -6.36
CA LYS A 27 -2.29 -12.44 -7.27
C LYS A 27 -2.47 -10.96 -7.59
N LEU A 28 -1.40 -10.18 -7.49
CA LEU A 28 -1.37 -8.82 -8.02
C LEU A 28 -1.32 -8.90 -9.55
N SER A 29 -2.34 -8.37 -10.23
CA SER A 29 -2.44 -8.42 -11.69
C SER A 29 -2.09 -7.09 -12.36
N LYS A 30 -2.23 -5.95 -11.64
CA LYS A 30 -1.89 -4.63 -12.16
C LYS A 30 -1.58 -3.67 -11.02
N THR A 31 -0.58 -2.82 -11.24
CA THR A 31 -0.30 -1.66 -10.39
C THR A 31 -0.28 -0.40 -11.25
N GLU A 32 -1.01 0.61 -10.84
CA GLU A 32 -1.01 1.93 -11.46
C GLU A 32 -0.62 2.97 -10.42
N VAL A 33 0.17 3.97 -10.85
CA VAL A 33 0.61 5.06 -9.99
C VAL A 33 0.39 6.40 -10.68
N MET A 34 -0.23 7.31 -9.98
CA MET A 34 -0.39 8.69 -10.44
C MET A 34 -0.14 9.67 -9.29
N ILE A 35 0.17 10.91 -9.68
CA ILE A 35 0.09 12.05 -8.78
C ILE A 35 -1.19 12.81 -9.14
N THR A 36 -2.02 13.07 -8.16
CA THR A 36 -3.34 13.67 -8.38
C THR A 36 -3.73 14.60 -7.22
N ASN A 37 -4.51 15.62 -7.56
CA ASN A 37 -5.25 16.46 -6.62
C ASN A 37 -6.77 16.40 -6.92
N ASN A 38 -7.24 15.33 -7.53
CA ASN A 38 -8.66 15.13 -7.75
C ASN A 38 -9.35 14.86 -6.40
N LYS A 39 -10.21 15.77 -5.96
CA LYS A 39 -10.92 15.67 -4.67
C LYS A 39 -11.75 14.40 -4.51
N ASP A 40 -12.28 13.86 -5.61
CA ASP A 40 -13.10 12.64 -5.57
C ASP A 40 -12.23 11.39 -5.25
N LEU A 41 -10.91 11.47 -5.45
CA LEU A 41 -9.97 10.41 -5.15
C LEU A 41 -9.24 10.59 -3.81
N VAL A 42 -8.87 11.83 -3.48
CA VAL A 42 -8.02 12.12 -2.31
C VAL A 42 -8.76 12.84 -1.18
N GLY A 43 -10.03 13.18 -1.43
CA GLY A 43 -10.85 13.92 -0.49
C GLY A 43 -10.48 15.39 -0.40
N GLU A 44 -11.20 16.10 0.46
CA GLU A 44 -10.96 17.49 0.80
C GLU A 44 -11.14 17.71 2.30
N SER A 45 -10.51 18.72 2.84
CA SER A 45 -10.73 19.17 4.22
C SER A 45 -11.11 20.66 4.23
N THR A 46 -11.95 21.06 5.17
CA THR A 46 -12.33 22.46 5.36
C THR A 46 -11.74 22.96 6.66
N LYS A 47 -11.05 24.11 6.62
CA LYS A 47 -10.48 24.81 7.78
C LYS A 47 -11.17 26.16 7.92
N THR A 48 -11.67 26.46 9.11
CA THR A 48 -12.10 27.82 9.45
C THR A 48 -10.87 28.70 9.65
N ILE A 49 -10.77 29.78 8.91
CA ILE A 49 -9.65 30.74 8.97
C ILE A 49 -10.01 31.99 9.77
N GLU A 50 -11.26 32.42 9.73
CA GLU A 50 -11.84 33.52 10.50
C GLU A 50 -13.31 33.20 10.75
N GLU A 51 -13.94 33.93 11.67
CA GLU A 51 -15.38 33.76 11.93
C GLU A 51 -16.21 33.96 10.64
N GLY A 52 -16.96 32.93 10.26
CA GLY A 52 -17.74 32.89 9.02
C GLY A 52 -16.98 32.65 7.72
N LYS A 53 -15.63 32.49 7.76
CA LYS A 53 -14.82 32.18 6.57
C LYS A 53 -14.17 30.83 6.69
N SER A 54 -14.37 29.98 5.69
CA SER A 54 -13.75 28.69 5.57
C SER A 54 -12.90 28.56 4.31
N GLN A 55 -11.86 27.75 4.37
CA GLN A 55 -10.97 27.43 3.27
C GLN A 55 -11.02 25.93 3.02
N THR A 56 -11.36 25.53 1.80
CA THR A 56 -11.25 24.13 1.36
C THR A 56 -9.82 23.84 0.90
N ILE A 57 -9.27 22.74 1.37
CA ILE A 57 -7.92 22.26 1.07
C ILE A 57 -8.05 20.90 0.43
N VAL A 58 -7.55 20.75 -0.80
CA VAL A 58 -7.44 19.50 -1.52
C VAL A 58 -5.95 19.14 -1.59
N PRO A 59 -5.52 18.00 -1.04
CA PRO A 59 -4.13 17.61 -1.09
C PRO A 59 -3.71 17.16 -2.48
N THR A 60 -2.44 17.36 -2.83
CA THR A 60 -1.78 16.62 -3.90
C THR A 60 -1.23 15.34 -3.32
N ALA A 61 -1.53 14.20 -3.92
CA ALA A 61 -1.17 12.90 -3.38
C ALA A 61 -0.51 11.99 -4.42
N LEU A 62 0.37 11.10 -3.93
CA LEU A 62 0.83 9.92 -4.64
C LEU A 62 -0.23 8.82 -4.46
N TYR A 63 -0.89 8.46 -5.54
CA TYR A 63 -2.05 7.57 -5.55
C TYR A 63 -1.70 6.26 -6.26
N TYR A 64 -1.90 5.16 -5.56
CA TYR A 64 -1.71 3.80 -6.08
C TYR A 64 -3.07 3.14 -6.29
N THR A 65 -3.23 2.46 -7.42
CA THR A 65 -4.33 1.51 -7.67
C THR A 65 -3.74 0.13 -7.88
N PHE A 66 -4.19 -0.84 -7.11
CA PHE A 66 -3.81 -2.24 -7.20
C PHE A 66 -5.01 -3.04 -7.70
N THR A 67 -4.83 -3.79 -8.79
CA THR A 67 -5.81 -4.79 -9.21
C THR A 67 -5.33 -6.16 -8.73
N VAL A 68 -6.11 -6.78 -7.88
CA VAL A 68 -5.83 -8.08 -7.28
C VAL A 68 -6.78 -9.12 -7.87
N LYS A 69 -6.24 -10.26 -8.26
CA LYS A 69 -7.00 -11.41 -8.74
C LYS A 69 -7.14 -12.42 -7.60
N ASN A 70 -8.36 -12.86 -7.37
CA ASN A 70 -8.67 -14.01 -6.54
C ASN A 70 -8.69 -15.26 -7.42
N ASN A 71 -7.76 -16.17 -7.21
CA ASN A 71 -7.68 -17.44 -7.97
C ASN A 71 -8.43 -18.59 -7.28
N SER A 72 -9.01 -18.33 -6.10
CA SER A 72 -9.79 -19.34 -5.39
C SER A 72 -11.20 -19.47 -5.96
N ASN A 73 -11.83 -20.59 -5.69
CA ASN A 73 -13.23 -20.85 -6.05
C ASN A 73 -14.25 -20.25 -5.06
N LYS A 74 -13.78 -19.46 -4.09
CA LYS A 74 -14.60 -18.76 -3.10
C LYS A 74 -14.41 -17.27 -3.24
N SER A 75 -15.49 -16.50 -3.10
CA SER A 75 -15.38 -15.04 -3.01
C SER A 75 -14.73 -14.64 -1.67
N ILE A 76 -14.05 -13.48 -1.69
CA ILE A 76 -13.55 -12.84 -0.48
C ILE A 76 -14.55 -11.76 -0.12
N SER A 77 -15.34 -12.03 0.91
CA SER A 77 -16.43 -11.16 1.34
C SER A 77 -15.94 -9.87 2.00
N ASN A 78 -16.84 -8.89 2.15
CA ASN A 78 -16.56 -7.64 2.85
C ASN A 78 -16.10 -7.89 4.31
N ALA A 79 -16.68 -8.87 5.00
CA ALA A 79 -16.27 -9.24 6.35
C ALA A 79 -14.82 -9.73 6.41
N ASP A 80 -14.37 -10.46 5.37
CA ASP A 80 -12.98 -10.90 5.23
C ASP A 80 -12.06 -9.77 4.78
N LEU A 81 -12.54 -8.88 3.90
CA LEU A 81 -11.79 -7.72 3.41
C LEU A 81 -11.48 -6.71 4.51
N ASN A 82 -12.37 -6.55 5.49
CA ASN A 82 -12.11 -5.70 6.66
C ASN A 82 -10.93 -6.18 7.51
N LYS A 83 -10.57 -7.46 7.40
CA LYS A 83 -9.40 -8.05 8.04
C LYS A 83 -8.13 -7.94 7.19
N ILE A 84 -8.28 -7.64 5.90
CA ILE A 84 -7.16 -7.47 4.97
C ILE A 84 -6.66 -6.03 5.05
N LYS A 85 -5.36 -5.89 5.29
CA LYS A 85 -4.66 -4.61 5.24
C LYS A 85 -3.61 -4.64 4.16
N LEU A 86 -3.60 -3.58 3.36
CA LEU A 86 -2.60 -3.35 2.33
C LEU A 86 -1.64 -2.26 2.81
N LYS A 87 -0.35 -2.48 2.60
CA LYS A 87 0.69 -1.52 2.94
C LYS A 87 1.74 -1.46 1.84
N VAL A 88 2.04 -0.27 1.36
CA VAL A 88 3.21 -0.05 0.52
C VAL A 88 4.44 0.09 1.41
N LYS A 89 5.41 -0.79 1.22
CA LYS A 89 6.71 -0.79 1.91
C LYS A 89 7.77 -0.30 0.91
N PRO A 90 8.19 0.98 0.98
CA PRO A 90 9.17 1.54 0.05
C PRO A 90 10.54 0.92 0.28
N ASN A 91 11.38 0.87 -0.76
CA ASN A 91 12.79 0.65 -0.58
C ASN A 91 13.49 1.94 -0.12
N GLN A 92 14.78 1.86 0.24
CA GLN A 92 15.53 3.00 0.75
C GLN A 92 15.64 4.15 -0.25
N GLU A 93 15.74 3.85 -1.55
CA GLU A 93 15.84 4.86 -2.59
C GLU A 93 14.54 5.71 -2.70
N LEU A 94 13.39 5.05 -2.68
CA LEU A 94 12.09 5.74 -2.69
C LEU A 94 11.90 6.54 -1.40
N VAL A 95 12.31 6.01 -0.24
CA VAL A 95 12.28 6.75 1.03
C VAL A 95 13.10 8.03 0.91
N SER A 96 14.35 7.94 0.46
CA SER A 96 15.23 9.11 0.31
C SER A 96 14.65 10.15 -0.65
N VAL A 97 14.13 9.72 -1.81
CA VAL A 97 13.50 10.64 -2.77
C VAL A 97 12.32 11.40 -2.14
N VAL A 98 11.52 10.71 -1.36
CA VAL A 98 10.34 11.32 -0.71
C VAL A 98 10.76 12.25 0.43
N GLU A 99 11.68 11.83 1.28
CA GLU A 99 12.18 12.65 2.40
C GLU A 99 12.88 13.92 1.91
N ASP A 100 13.71 13.82 0.86
CA ASP A 100 14.36 14.98 0.23
C ASP A 100 13.34 15.99 -0.32
N THR A 101 12.18 15.50 -0.79
CA THR A 101 11.21 16.31 -1.52
C THR A 101 10.10 16.85 -0.61
N VAL A 102 9.57 16.02 0.28
CA VAL A 102 8.42 16.34 1.15
C VAL A 102 8.86 16.74 2.56
N GLY A 103 10.12 16.45 2.91
CA GLY A 103 10.69 16.70 4.22
C GLY A 103 10.32 15.63 5.27
N SER A 104 9.63 14.57 4.89
CA SER A 104 9.24 13.49 5.79
C SER A 104 8.92 12.19 5.05
N ASN A 105 9.02 11.06 5.76
CA ASN A 105 8.63 9.76 5.22
C ASN A 105 7.10 9.59 5.24
N ILE A 106 6.46 9.81 4.09
CA ILE A 106 5.00 9.71 3.95
C ILE A 106 4.46 8.29 4.18
N TYR A 107 5.30 7.26 4.04
CA TYR A 107 4.89 5.86 4.25
C TYR A 107 4.82 5.47 5.73
N ASN A 108 5.30 6.33 6.62
CA ASN A 108 5.19 6.14 8.07
C ASN A 108 3.87 6.74 8.59
N VAL A 109 2.75 6.11 8.26
CA VAL A 109 1.38 6.59 8.59
C VAL A 109 1.14 6.78 10.08
N ASN A 110 1.83 6.04 10.95
CA ASN A 110 1.69 6.19 12.41
C ASN A 110 2.21 7.54 12.93
N LYS A 111 3.20 8.12 12.24
CA LYS A 111 3.77 9.42 12.62
C LYS A 111 3.06 10.59 11.93
N ASN A 112 2.65 10.44 10.68
CA ASN A 112 2.30 11.58 9.84
C ASN A 112 0.83 11.66 9.45
N ARG A 113 0.02 10.62 9.67
CA ARG A 113 -1.41 10.51 9.26
C ARG A 113 -1.67 10.91 7.79
N LEU A 114 -0.67 10.72 6.92
CA LEU A 114 -0.69 11.22 5.54
C LEU A 114 -1.16 10.18 4.51
N GLY A 115 -1.64 9.02 4.95
CA GLY A 115 -2.06 7.95 4.05
C GLY A 115 -3.44 7.41 4.38
N TRP A 116 -4.23 7.15 3.35
CA TRP A 116 -5.53 6.51 3.43
C TRP A 116 -5.63 5.41 2.39
N GLY A 117 -6.36 4.35 2.72
CA GLY A 117 -6.69 3.28 1.78
C GLY A 117 -8.19 3.13 1.67
N GLN A 118 -8.69 2.92 0.46
CA GLN A 118 -10.07 2.58 0.20
C GLN A 118 -10.12 1.16 -0.34
N GLY A 119 -10.83 0.28 0.35
CA GLY A 119 -11.06 -1.09 -0.05
C GLY A 119 -12.27 -1.23 -0.96
N ILE A 120 -12.47 -2.42 -1.47
CA ILE A 120 -13.64 -2.87 -2.23
C ILE A 120 -14.52 -3.73 -1.35
N GLU A 121 -15.78 -3.86 -1.76
CA GLU A 121 -16.78 -4.59 -0.96
C GLU A 121 -16.62 -6.11 -1.08
N GLU A 122 -16.18 -6.62 -2.23
CA GLU A 122 -16.03 -8.05 -2.49
C GLU A 122 -15.04 -8.32 -3.63
N ILE A 123 -14.28 -9.41 -3.55
CA ILE A 123 -13.54 -9.97 -4.69
C ILE A 123 -14.19 -11.30 -5.06
N PRO A 124 -14.89 -11.38 -6.21
CA PRO A 124 -15.54 -12.62 -6.63
C PRO A 124 -14.58 -13.81 -6.76
N ALA A 125 -15.11 -15.01 -6.66
CA ALA A 125 -14.38 -16.23 -6.98
C ALA A 125 -13.84 -16.15 -8.43
N ASN A 126 -12.57 -16.45 -8.62
CA ASN A 126 -11.85 -16.32 -9.90
C ASN A 126 -11.92 -14.90 -10.53
N GLY A 127 -12.37 -13.91 -9.75
CA GLY A 127 -12.57 -12.54 -10.17
C GLY A 127 -11.43 -11.60 -9.78
N THR A 128 -11.64 -10.30 -10.00
CA THR A 128 -10.69 -9.25 -9.66
C THR A 128 -11.33 -8.19 -8.78
N GLY A 129 -10.50 -7.54 -7.98
CA GLY A 129 -10.88 -6.39 -7.20
C GLY A 129 -9.84 -5.29 -7.26
N LYS A 130 -10.24 -4.04 -6.99
CA LYS A 130 -9.36 -2.88 -6.97
C LYS A 130 -9.23 -2.32 -5.57
N PHE A 131 -7.99 -2.02 -5.17
CA PHE A 131 -7.66 -1.33 -3.93
C PHE A 131 -6.90 -0.05 -4.25
N ASN A 132 -7.18 1.00 -3.49
CA ASN A 132 -6.50 2.27 -3.65
C ASN A 132 -5.80 2.64 -2.34
N ILE A 133 -4.57 3.13 -2.45
CA ILE A 133 -3.82 3.69 -1.33
C ILE A 133 -3.23 5.01 -1.81
N TYR A 134 -3.34 6.07 -1.02
CA TYR A 134 -2.68 7.31 -1.35
C TYR A 134 -1.95 7.92 -0.16
N TYR A 135 -0.94 8.70 -0.48
CA TYR A 135 -0.08 9.41 0.47
C TYR A 135 -0.04 10.88 0.08
N ASN A 136 -0.40 11.77 0.99
CA ASN A 136 -0.40 13.20 0.74
C ASN A 136 1.05 13.71 0.61
N LEU A 137 1.31 14.47 -0.44
CA LEU A 137 2.61 15.09 -0.74
C LEU A 137 2.64 16.56 -0.34
N GLY A 138 1.47 17.21 -0.22
CA GLY A 138 1.36 18.60 0.15
C GLY A 138 0.04 19.22 -0.31
N ALA A 139 -0.16 20.50 -0.01
CA ALA A 139 -1.31 21.28 -0.46
C ALA A 139 -0.92 22.69 -0.89
N ASP A 140 -1.67 23.29 -1.84
CA ASP A 140 -1.42 24.65 -2.33
C ASP A 140 -1.64 25.74 -1.27
N LYS A 141 -2.53 25.44 -0.33
CA LYS A 141 -2.90 26.37 0.73
C LYS A 141 -2.23 25.97 2.03
N GLN A 142 -1.73 26.96 2.75
CA GLN A 142 -1.07 26.70 4.02
C GLN A 142 -1.99 25.92 4.98
N ASP A 143 -1.58 24.69 5.27
CA ASP A 143 -2.12 23.88 6.33
C ASP A 143 -0.98 23.46 7.24
N ASN A 144 -1.17 23.64 8.57
CA ASN A 144 -0.16 23.23 9.55
C ASN A 144 0.07 21.71 9.59
N LYS A 145 -0.77 20.93 8.85
CA LYS A 145 -0.72 19.47 8.79
C LYS A 145 -0.10 18.93 7.49
N LEU A 146 -0.06 19.76 6.44
CA LEU A 146 0.46 19.37 5.14
C LEU A 146 1.59 20.35 4.72
N PRO A 147 2.68 19.83 4.16
CA PRO A 147 3.71 20.69 3.57
C PRO A 147 3.19 21.40 2.32
N SER A 148 3.95 22.36 1.81
CA SER A 148 3.71 22.94 0.47
C SER A 148 3.85 21.86 -0.60
N ILE A 149 3.12 22.00 -1.71
CA ILE A 149 3.24 21.06 -2.83
C ILE A 149 4.66 21.11 -3.40
N PRO A 150 5.30 19.95 -3.60
CA PRO A 150 6.57 19.87 -4.30
C PRO A 150 6.47 20.41 -5.73
N THR A 151 7.58 20.89 -6.28
CA THR A 151 7.66 21.35 -7.66
C THR A 151 7.30 20.23 -8.65
N LYS A 152 6.92 20.63 -9.88
CA LYS A 152 6.62 19.65 -10.95
C LYS A 152 7.77 18.66 -11.20
N LYS A 153 9.02 19.11 -11.09
CA LYS A 153 10.21 18.29 -11.26
C LYS A 153 10.33 17.25 -10.13
N GLU A 154 10.08 17.66 -8.91
CA GLU A 154 10.13 16.80 -7.73
C GLU A 154 8.98 15.78 -7.74
N LEU A 155 7.76 16.20 -8.07
CA LEU A 155 6.62 15.31 -8.24
C LEU A 155 6.90 14.24 -9.31
N LYS A 156 7.53 14.63 -10.44
CA LYS A 156 7.95 13.69 -11.47
C LYS A 156 8.96 12.68 -10.91
N ARG A 157 9.97 13.14 -10.15
CA ARG A 157 10.98 12.28 -9.50
C ARG A 157 10.34 11.27 -8.54
N ILE A 158 9.37 11.70 -7.73
CA ILE A 158 8.62 10.79 -6.85
C ILE A 158 7.88 9.75 -7.69
N LYS A 159 7.13 10.16 -8.71
CA LYS A 159 6.35 9.24 -9.54
C LYS A 159 7.22 8.19 -10.23
N GLU A 160 8.38 8.57 -10.76
CA GLU A 160 9.34 7.68 -11.44
C GLU A 160 9.93 6.63 -10.49
N ASN A 161 10.00 6.92 -9.20
CA ASN A 161 10.51 6.00 -8.18
C ASN A 161 9.40 5.24 -7.42
N ALA A 162 8.14 5.60 -7.59
CA ALA A 162 7.02 5.11 -6.78
C ALA A 162 6.85 3.58 -6.77
N LEU A 163 7.25 2.90 -7.85
CA LEU A 163 7.21 1.43 -7.94
C LEU A 163 8.42 0.74 -7.29
N LYS A 164 9.42 1.48 -6.78
CA LYS A 164 10.53 0.92 -6.02
C LYS A 164 10.09 0.55 -4.60
N ALA A 165 9.10 -0.32 -4.51
CA ALA A 165 8.41 -0.69 -3.28
C ALA A 165 7.88 -2.12 -3.36
N THR A 166 7.44 -2.63 -2.23
CA THR A 166 6.72 -3.90 -2.09
C THR A 166 5.32 -3.62 -1.56
N LEU A 167 4.30 -4.17 -2.21
CA LEU A 167 2.96 -4.23 -1.63
C LEU A 167 2.90 -5.42 -0.68
N VAL A 168 2.62 -5.16 0.58
CA VAL A 168 2.41 -6.17 1.62
C VAL A 168 0.91 -6.30 1.86
N VAL A 169 0.42 -7.53 1.81
CA VAL A 169 -0.96 -7.89 2.13
C VAL A 169 -0.95 -8.66 3.43
N SER A 170 -1.68 -8.20 4.42
CA SER A 170 -1.85 -8.89 5.70
C SER A 170 -3.31 -9.17 6.00
N LYS A 171 -3.59 -10.28 6.68
CA LYS A 171 -4.91 -10.65 7.19
C LYS A 171 -4.79 -10.93 8.69
N ASP A 172 -5.67 -10.33 9.48
CA ASP A 172 -5.67 -10.45 10.95
C ASP A 172 -4.31 -10.10 11.61
N GLY A 173 -3.50 -9.25 10.92
CA GLY A 173 -2.17 -8.85 11.38
C GLY A 173 -1.02 -9.71 10.87
N GLU A 174 -1.28 -10.85 10.25
CA GLU A 174 -0.29 -11.72 9.64
C GLU A 174 -0.10 -11.41 8.16
N GLU A 175 1.16 -11.40 7.68
CA GLU A 175 1.46 -11.23 6.26
C GLU A 175 1.06 -12.51 5.51
N ILE A 176 0.16 -12.36 4.52
CA ILE A 176 -0.32 -13.46 3.67
C ILE A 176 0.23 -13.42 2.25
N ALA A 177 0.68 -12.27 1.79
CA ALA A 177 1.33 -12.10 0.50
C ALA A 177 2.18 -10.82 0.45
N HIS A 178 3.20 -10.83 -0.41
CA HIS A 178 3.93 -9.62 -0.80
C HIS A 178 4.26 -9.62 -2.28
N PHE A 179 4.22 -8.44 -2.90
CA PHE A 179 4.43 -8.26 -4.34
C PHE A 179 5.45 -7.15 -4.58
N ASN A 180 6.50 -7.46 -5.32
CA ASN A 180 7.48 -6.47 -5.74
C ASN A 180 6.89 -5.62 -6.88
N LEU A 181 6.65 -4.33 -6.64
CA LEU A 181 5.98 -3.43 -7.59
C LEU A 181 6.87 -3.05 -8.78
N ASN A 182 8.18 -3.21 -8.67
CA ASN A 182 9.13 -2.86 -9.75
C ASN A 182 9.24 -3.96 -10.84
N LYS A 183 8.59 -5.09 -10.63
CA LYS A 183 8.66 -6.26 -11.55
C LYS A 183 7.35 -6.57 -12.27
N ASN A 184 6.32 -5.75 -12.06
CA ASN A 184 4.98 -5.93 -12.64
C ASN A 184 4.65 -4.83 -13.64
#